data_dde391df1510627d40b649a2f1867053
#
_entry.id   dde391df1510627d40b649a2f1867053
#
_cell.length_a   1.000
_cell.length_b   1.000
_cell.length_c   1.000
_cell.angle_alpha   90.00
_cell.angle_beta   90.00
_cell.angle_gamma   90.00
#
_symmetry.space_group_name_H-M   'P 1'
#
loop_
_entity.id
_entity.type
_entity.pdbx_description
1 polymer ?
#
loop_
_entity_poly.entity_id
_entity_poly.type
_entity_poly.pdbx_seq_one_letter_code
_entity_poly.pdbx_strand_id
1 'polypeptide(L)'
;MRIISIVVLVITVSVLALTQGKTRDANQKTRVARETTSMRKQAKATFTLKSWDEKNYDEIGGTPKLTRVSATKSYKGDIDGEGNLEYLMMYRTAGSASFIGLERVTGSVGGRSGSFVLQHSGTFEGGVAKVTLSVVPGSGIGDLRGMSGEGGFEAGHQPPYAMTLDYGFE
;
A
#
# COMPACT_ATOMS: atom_id res chain seq x y z
N MET A 1 -9.63 54.31 42.91
CA MET A 1 -9.27 54.11 41.50
C MET A 1 -8.06 53.21 41.41
N ARG A 2 -8.10 51.99 41.99
CA ARG A 2 -6.98 50.99 41.99
C ARG A 2 -7.42 49.52 41.75
N ILE A 3 -8.67 49.27 41.48
CA ILE A 3 -9.21 47.88 41.33
C ILE A 3 -9.37 47.46 39.87
N ILE A 4 -9.39 48.40 38.91
CA ILE A 4 -9.63 48.11 37.48
C ILE A 4 -8.34 47.56 36.77
N SER A 5 -7.12 47.89 37.28
CA SER A 5 -5.86 47.46 36.64
C SER A 5 -5.52 45.97 36.82
N ILE A 6 -6.02 45.32 37.88
CA ILE A 6 -5.67 43.92 38.18
C ILE A 6 -6.49 42.92 37.34
N VAL A 7 -7.76 43.27 37.01
CA VAL A 7 -8.66 42.39 36.22
C VAL A 7 -8.20 42.30 34.76
N VAL A 8 -7.68 43.38 34.18
CA VAL A 8 -7.21 43.40 32.78
C VAL A 8 -5.93 42.53 32.61
N LEU A 9 -5.05 42.50 33.63
CA LEU A 9 -3.82 41.73 33.56
C LEU A 9 -4.06 40.20 33.62
N VAL A 10 -5.09 39.75 34.37
CA VAL A 10 -5.41 38.29 34.48
C VAL A 10 -6.04 37.76 33.18
N ILE A 11 -6.87 38.56 32.47
CA ILE A 11 -7.52 38.17 31.22
C ILE A 11 -6.50 38.05 30.08
N THR A 12 -5.51 38.95 30.02
CA THR A 12 -4.46 38.89 28.97
C THR A 12 -3.52 37.68 29.09
N VAL A 13 -3.19 37.25 30.31
CA VAL A 13 -2.36 36.08 30.55
C VAL A 13 -3.09 34.78 30.18
N SER A 14 -4.40 34.68 30.46
CA SER A 14 -5.21 33.52 30.14
C SER A 14 -5.40 33.30 28.61
N VAL A 15 -5.57 34.39 27.84
CA VAL A 15 -5.70 34.31 26.37
C VAL A 15 -4.37 33.92 25.73
N LEU A 16 -3.23 34.40 26.24
CA LEU A 16 -1.91 34.07 25.71
C LEU A 16 -1.55 32.57 25.96
N ALA A 17 -1.93 32.00 27.09
CA ALA A 17 -1.71 30.60 27.41
C ALA A 17 -2.55 29.68 26.51
N LEU A 18 -3.79 30.02 26.17
CA LEU A 18 -4.65 29.25 25.26
C LEU A 18 -4.16 29.26 23.81
N THR A 19 -3.58 30.38 23.34
CA THR A 19 -3.01 30.44 21.98
C THR A 19 -1.69 29.67 21.85
N GLN A 20 -0.85 29.64 22.89
CA GLN A 20 0.40 28.89 22.88
C GLN A 20 0.20 27.37 22.95
N GLY A 21 -0.85 26.88 23.63
CA GLY A 21 -1.20 25.46 23.63
C GLY A 21 -1.62 24.96 22.24
N LYS A 22 -2.46 25.73 21.56
CA LYS A 22 -2.97 25.37 20.23
C LYS A 22 -1.89 25.36 19.13
N THR A 23 -0.92 26.28 19.22
CA THR A 23 0.21 26.31 18.27
C THR A 23 1.24 25.20 18.54
N ARG A 24 1.42 24.77 19.79
CA ARG A 24 2.30 23.63 20.13
C ARG A 24 1.74 22.32 19.61
N ASP A 25 0.44 22.06 19.78
CA ASP A 25 -0.21 20.85 19.28
C ASP A 25 -0.22 20.77 17.74
N ALA A 26 -0.44 21.88 17.04
CA ALA A 26 -0.37 21.95 15.59
C ALA A 26 1.06 21.69 15.08
N ASN A 27 2.07 22.27 15.72
CA ASN A 27 3.47 22.05 15.37
C ASN A 27 3.93 20.61 15.65
N GLN A 28 3.46 20.02 16.75
CA GLN A 28 3.80 18.63 17.08
C GLN A 28 3.16 17.64 16.10
N LYS A 29 1.88 17.82 15.71
CA LYS A 29 1.24 17.05 14.65
C LYS A 29 1.95 17.18 13.30
N THR A 30 2.35 18.38 12.93
CA THR A 30 3.07 18.64 11.66
C THR A 30 4.46 18.02 11.69
N ARG A 31 5.14 18.02 12.83
CA ARG A 31 6.45 17.40 13.00
C ARG A 31 6.38 15.87 12.92
N VAL A 32 5.41 15.26 13.61
CA VAL A 32 5.17 13.81 13.55
C VAL A 32 4.81 13.38 12.12
N ALA A 33 3.93 14.11 11.43
CA ALA A 33 3.60 13.84 10.03
C ALA A 33 4.82 13.96 9.10
N ARG A 34 5.71 14.94 9.32
CA ARG A 34 6.96 15.09 8.55
C ARG A 34 7.98 14.00 8.87
N GLU A 35 8.12 13.59 10.12
CA GLU A 35 9.01 12.49 10.53
C GLU A 35 8.54 11.16 9.97
N THR A 36 7.23 10.88 9.95
CA THR A 36 6.65 9.68 9.32
C THR A 36 6.87 9.67 7.80
N THR A 37 6.77 10.83 7.13
CA THR A 37 7.03 10.95 5.69
C THR A 37 8.53 10.81 5.36
N SER A 38 9.42 11.20 6.27
CA SER A 38 10.87 11.13 6.10
C SER A 38 11.45 9.71 6.18
N MET A 39 10.69 8.75 6.68
CA MET A 39 11.13 7.34 6.83
C MET A 39 10.66 6.40 5.71
N ARG A 40 9.86 6.88 4.76
CA ARG A 40 9.43 6.05 3.62
C ARG A 40 10.54 5.95 2.58
N LYS A 41 10.76 4.72 2.11
CA LYS A 41 11.69 4.38 1.02
C LYS A 41 10.89 3.88 -0.16
N GLN A 42 11.40 4.05 -1.35
CA GLN A 42 10.83 3.45 -2.56
C GLN A 42 11.66 2.24 -2.96
N ALA A 43 11.02 1.07 -3.00
CA ALA A 43 11.56 -0.13 -3.63
C ALA A 43 11.17 -0.16 -5.10
N LYS A 44 12.15 -0.45 -5.96
CA LYS A 44 11.97 -0.70 -7.39
C LYS A 44 12.31 -2.15 -7.68
N ALA A 45 11.39 -2.87 -8.28
CA ALA A 45 11.59 -4.26 -8.62
C ALA A 45 10.99 -4.58 -9.98
N THR A 46 11.38 -5.71 -10.53
CA THR A 46 10.71 -6.34 -11.65
C THR A 46 10.19 -7.70 -11.24
N PHE A 47 9.15 -8.20 -11.90
CA PHE A 47 8.66 -9.54 -11.68
C PHE A 47 8.33 -10.26 -13.00
N THR A 48 8.37 -11.58 -12.92
CA THR A 48 7.90 -12.51 -13.96
C THR A 48 6.88 -13.46 -13.37
N LEU A 49 5.84 -13.81 -14.13
CA LEU A 49 4.93 -14.91 -13.79
C LEU A 49 5.62 -16.24 -14.01
N LYS A 50 5.56 -17.12 -13.03
CA LYS A 50 6.04 -18.52 -13.10
C LYS A 50 4.91 -19.49 -13.41
N SER A 51 3.72 -19.23 -12.87
CA SER A 51 2.51 -20.01 -13.11
C SER A 51 1.29 -19.12 -13.11
N TRP A 52 0.23 -19.59 -13.80
CA TRP A 52 -1.10 -18.98 -13.81
C TRP A 52 -2.10 -20.10 -14.01
N ASP A 53 -2.91 -20.39 -12.99
CA ASP A 53 -4.02 -21.36 -13.03
C ASP A 53 -5.31 -20.61 -12.76
N GLU A 54 -6.17 -20.51 -13.76
CA GLU A 54 -7.43 -19.78 -13.71
C GLU A 54 -8.61 -20.72 -13.90
N LYS A 55 -9.58 -20.64 -12.98
CA LYS A 55 -10.78 -21.48 -12.97
C LYS A 55 -12.04 -20.63 -12.84
N ASN A 56 -13.03 -20.90 -13.68
CA ASN A 56 -14.37 -20.36 -13.51
C ASN A 56 -14.98 -20.93 -12.23
N TYR A 57 -15.61 -20.09 -11.43
CA TYR A 57 -16.39 -20.56 -10.28
C TYR A 57 -17.85 -20.07 -10.30
N ASP A 58 -18.16 -19.08 -11.13
CA ASP A 58 -19.54 -18.64 -11.37
C ASP A 58 -19.68 -18.04 -12.77
N GLU A 59 -20.67 -18.50 -13.53
CA GLU A 59 -20.96 -18.06 -14.90
C GLU A 59 -22.44 -18.23 -15.16
N ILE A 60 -23.15 -17.13 -15.32
CA ILE A 60 -24.58 -17.10 -15.64
C ILE A 60 -24.76 -16.54 -17.06
N GLY A 61 -25.03 -17.42 -18.04
CA GLY A 61 -25.38 -17.02 -19.39
C GLY A 61 -24.26 -16.29 -20.16
N GLY A 62 -22.97 -16.58 -19.85
CA GLY A 62 -21.82 -16.05 -20.55
C GLY A 62 -21.04 -15.01 -19.76
N THR A 63 -21.38 -13.74 -19.84
CA THR A 63 -20.74 -12.66 -19.06
C THR A 63 -21.79 -11.86 -18.29
N PRO A 64 -21.44 -11.30 -17.10
CA PRO A 64 -20.12 -11.38 -16.45
C PRO A 64 -19.84 -12.78 -15.93
N LYS A 65 -18.56 -13.21 -16.06
CA LYS A 65 -18.11 -14.46 -15.44
C LYS A 65 -17.13 -14.14 -14.30
N LEU A 66 -17.16 -14.97 -13.28
CA LEU A 66 -16.26 -14.87 -12.12
C LEU A 66 -15.25 -16.01 -12.17
N THR A 67 -13.96 -15.67 -12.01
CA THR A 67 -12.88 -16.64 -11.98
C THR A 67 -12.02 -16.47 -10.71
N ARG A 68 -11.39 -17.57 -10.32
CA ARG A 68 -10.31 -17.61 -9.33
C ARG A 68 -9.01 -17.93 -10.05
N VAL A 69 -7.98 -17.18 -9.70
CA VAL A 69 -6.62 -17.40 -10.21
C VAL A 69 -5.70 -17.72 -9.05
N SER A 70 -4.90 -18.80 -9.20
CA SER A 70 -3.72 -19.07 -8.38
C SER A 70 -2.48 -18.87 -9.25
N ALA A 71 -1.56 -18.03 -8.80
CA ALA A 71 -0.37 -17.69 -9.56
C ALA A 71 0.89 -17.60 -8.69
N THR A 72 2.04 -17.83 -9.30
CA THR A 72 3.34 -17.59 -8.65
C THR A 72 4.16 -16.60 -9.45
N LYS A 73 4.94 -15.78 -8.75
CA LYS A 73 5.81 -14.76 -9.32
C LYS A 73 7.22 -14.90 -8.79
N SER A 74 8.21 -14.47 -9.59
CA SER A 74 9.58 -14.26 -9.14
C SER A 74 9.90 -12.78 -9.25
N TYR A 75 10.44 -12.20 -8.17
CA TYR A 75 10.83 -10.81 -8.05
C TYR A 75 12.35 -10.65 -8.11
N LYS A 76 12.79 -9.53 -8.71
CA LYS A 76 14.21 -9.11 -8.78
C LYS A 76 14.33 -7.59 -8.60
N GLY A 77 15.33 -7.16 -7.84
CA GLY A 77 15.62 -5.75 -7.56
C GLY A 77 15.61 -5.46 -6.06
N ASP A 78 15.06 -4.31 -5.65
CA ASP A 78 14.94 -3.96 -4.23
C ASP A 78 13.97 -4.89 -3.48
N ILE A 79 13.08 -5.57 -4.20
CA ILE A 79 12.32 -6.73 -3.74
C ILE A 79 12.90 -7.93 -4.48
N ASP A 80 13.44 -8.91 -3.77
CA ASP A 80 14.00 -10.15 -4.32
C ASP A 80 13.37 -11.35 -3.60
N GLY A 81 12.76 -12.28 -4.36
CA GLY A 81 12.09 -13.44 -3.82
C GLY A 81 10.96 -13.96 -4.68
N GLU A 82 10.01 -14.62 -4.04
CA GLU A 82 8.86 -15.24 -4.70
C GLU A 82 7.53 -14.77 -4.10
N GLY A 83 6.52 -14.66 -4.96
CA GLY A 83 5.14 -14.32 -4.60
C GLY A 83 4.20 -15.48 -4.88
N ASN A 84 3.31 -15.79 -3.92
CA ASN A 84 2.17 -16.68 -4.10
C ASN A 84 0.90 -15.84 -4.03
N LEU A 85 0.14 -15.84 -5.11
CA LEU A 85 -0.95 -14.91 -5.38
C LEU A 85 -2.26 -15.65 -5.63
N GLU A 86 -3.34 -15.14 -5.04
CA GLU A 86 -4.72 -15.52 -5.36
C GLU A 86 -5.50 -14.29 -5.81
N TYR A 87 -6.14 -14.37 -7.01
CA TYR A 87 -7.07 -13.35 -7.48
C TYR A 87 -8.51 -13.88 -7.54
N LEU A 88 -9.45 -12.98 -7.31
CA LEU A 88 -10.84 -13.09 -7.73
C LEU A 88 -11.09 -12.07 -8.84
N MET A 89 -11.48 -12.56 -10.00
CA MET A 89 -11.66 -11.74 -11.20
C MET A 89 -13.11 -11.73 -11.65
N MET A 90 -13.56 -10.59 -12.12
CA MET A 90 -14.87 -10.41 -12.77
C MET A 90 -14.66 -9.90 -14.18
N TYR A 91 -14.98 -10.71 -15.17
CA TYR A 91 -14.90 -10.36 -16.57
C TYR A 91 -16.20 -9.73 -17.05
N ARG A 92 -16.14 -8.48 -17.50
CA ARG A 92 -17.25 -7.80 -18.18
C ARG A 92 -17.36 -8.26 -19.63
N THR A 93 -16.22 -8.49 -20.26
CA THR A 93 -16.05 -9.04 -21.62
C THR A 93 -14.79 -9.88 -21.66
N ALA A 94 -14.53 -10.59 -22.76
CA ALA A 94 -13.29 -11.37 -22.92
C ALA A 94 -11.99 -10.54 -22.80
N GLY A 95 -12.04 -9.23 -23.04
CA GLY A 95 -10.86 -8.34 -22.98
C GLY A 95 -10.89 -7.33 -21.84
N SER A 96 -11.85 -7.43 -20.91
CA SER A 96 -12.02 -6.45 -19.84
C SER A 96 -12.44 -7.11 -18.53
N ALA A 97 -11.61 -6.95 -17.48
CA ALA A 97 -11.87 -7.49 -16.16
C ALA A 97 -11.55 -6.49 -15.06
N SER A 98 -12.17 -6.68 -13.90
CA SER A 98 -11.75 -6.10 -12.62
C SER A 98 -11.35 -7.24 -11.69
N PHE A 99 -10.39 -7.01 -10.81
CA PHE A 99 -9.92 -8.05 -9.90
C PHE A 99 -9.39 -7.49 -8.58
N ILE A 100 -9.44 -8.34 -7.59
CA ILE A 100 -8.83 -8.14 -6.27
C ILE A 100 -8.05 -9.40 -5.90
N GLY A 101 -7.06 -9.27 -5.02
CA GLY A 101 -6.34 -10.45 -4.55
C GLY A 101 -5.37 -10.17 -3.43
N LEU A 102 -4.81 -11.26 -2.92
CA LEU A 102 -3.76 -11.25 -1.91
C LEU A 102 -2.56 -12.03 -2.42
N GLU A 103 -1.39 -11.49 -2.22
CA GLU A 103 -0.11 -12.10 -2.57
C GLU A 103 0.80 -12.15 -1.34
N ARG A 104 1.26 -13.34 -0.96
CA ARG A 104 2.35 -13.45 0.00
C ARG A 104 3.68 -13.42 -0.75
N VAL A 105 4.47 -12.41 -0.45
CA VAL A 105 5.85 -12.29 -0.94
C VAL A 105 6.79 -12.80 0.15
N THR A 106 7.68 -13.72 -0.21
CA THR A 106 8.72 -14.28 0.67
C THR A 106 10.08 -14.00 0.06
N GLY A 107 10.97 -13.37 0.80
CA GLY A 107 12.28 -12.97 0.30
C GLY A 107 12.84 -11.77 1.06
N SER A 108 13.33 -10.75 0.34
CA SER A 108 13.88 -9.55 0.95
C SER A 108 13.30 -8.27 0.33
N VAL A 109 13.26 -7.20 1.14
CA VAL A 109 12.92 -5.84 0.73
C VAL A 109 13.96 -4.87 1.29
N GLY A 110 14.73 -4.23 0.42
CA GLY A 110 15.78 -3.30 0.81
C GLY A 110 16.84 -3.91 1.74
N GLY A 111 17.14 -5.19 1.56
CA GLY A 111 18.11 -5.96 2.34
C GLY A 111 17.57 -6.58 3.64
N ARG A 112 16.28 -6.38 3.97
CA ARG A 112 15.61 -7.03 5.13
C ARG A 112 14.90 -8.28 4.67
N SER A 113 15.09 -9.40 5.37
CA SER A 113 14.54 -10.70 5.01
C SER A 113 13.27 -11.06 5.77
N GLY A 114 12.34 -11.74 5.09
CA GLY A 114 11.09 -12.17 5.71
C GLY A 114 9.99 -12.44 4.71
N SER A 115 8.75 -12.25 5.14
CA SER A 115 7.59 -12.27 4.25
C SER A 115 6.58 -11.20 4.64
N PHE A 116 5.75 -10.80 3.69
CA PHE A 116 4.64 -9.87 3.88
C PHE A 116 3.53 -10.16 2.89
N VAL A 117 2.37 -9.57 3.09
CA VAL A 117 1.23 -9.74 2.19
C VAL A 117 0.92 -8.42 1.50
N LEU A 118 0.80 -8.47 0.19
CA LEU A 118 0.26 -7.40 -0.65
C LEU A 118 -1.22 -7.66 -0.95
N GLN A 119 -2.04 -6.66 -0.73
CA GLN A 119 -3.38 -6.61 -1.30
C GLN A 119 -3.29 -5.95 -2.68
N HIS A 120 -3.94 -6.55 -3.66
CA HIS A 120 -4.03 -6.08 -5.03
C HIS A 120 -5.45 -5.62 -5.35
N SER A 121 -5.57 -4.54 -6.08
CA SER A 121 -6.80 -4.12 -6.73
C SER A 121 -6.47 -3.62 -8.13
N GLY A 122 -7.15 -4.12 -9.15
CA GLY A 122 -6.77 -3.78 -10.52
C GLY A 122 -7.85 -4.00 -11.55
N THR A 123 -7.51 -3.55 -12.75
CA THR A 123 -8.28 -3.75 -13.98
C THR A 123 -7.40 -4.35 -15.05
N PHE A 124 -8.02 -5.09 -15.96
CA PHE A 124 -7.40 -5.57 -17.20
C PHE A 124 -8.21 -5.05 -18.37
N GLU A 125 -7.58 -4.29 -19.24
CA GLU A 125 -8.20 -3.71 -20.43
C GLU A 125 -7.19 -3.59 -21.56
N GLY A 126 -7.58 -3.95 -22.78
CA GLY A 126 -6.73 -3.81 -23.96
C GLY A 126 -5.39 -4.55 -23.87
N GLY A 127 -5.33 -5.66 -23.13
CA GLY A 127 -4.10 -6.43 -22.94
C GLY A 127 -3.15 -5.88 -21.85
N VAL A 128 -3.59 -4.89 -21.07
CA VAL A 128 -2.79 -4.29 -20.00
C VAL A 128 -3.52 -4.43 -18.67
N ALA A 129 -2.85 -4.99 -17.68
CA ALA A 129 -3.30 -4.95 -16.28
C ALA A 129 -2.72 -3.71 -15.60
N LYS A 130 -3.58 -2.92 -14.93
CA LYS A 130 -3.19 -1.80 -14.06
C LYS A 130 -3.54 -2.16 -12.63
N VAL A 131 -2.56 -2.15 -11.75
CA VAL A 131 -2.70 -2.68 -10.38
C VAL A 131 -2.19 -1.69 -9.36
N THR A 132 -3.00 -1.43 -8.35
CA THR A 132 -2.60 -0.79 -7.11
C THR A 132 -2.30 -1.85 -6.05
N LEU A 133 -1.31 -1.58 -5.22
CA LEU A 133 -0.80 -2.46 -4.18
C LEU A 133 -0.86 -1.75 -2.83
N SER A 134 -1.21 -2.49 -1.79
CA SER A 134 -1.01 -2.05 -0.41
C SER A 134 -0.48 -3.21 0.44
N VAL A 135 0.45 -2.92 1.33
CA VAL A 135 0.90 -3.90 2.33
C VAL A 135 -0.20 -4.09 3.36
N VAL A 136 -0.64 -5.33 3.55
CA VAL A 136 -1.66 -5.63 4.57
C VAL A 136 -1.08 -5.38 5.96
N PRO A 137 -1.69 -4.53 6.79
CA PRO A 137 -1.19 -4.22 8.12
C PRO A 137 -0.98 -5.49 8.98
N GLY A 138 0.15 -5.57 9.68
CA GLY A 138 0.48 -6.70 10.55
C GLY A 138 0.89 -7.98 9.83
N SER A 139 1.00 -7.99 8.49
CA SER A 139 1.36 -9.17 7.70
C SER A 139 2.86 -9.45 7.64
N GLY A 140 3.70 -8.48 8.03
CA GLY A 140 5.15 -8.61 7.99
C GLY A 140 5.70 -9.62 9.00
N ILE A 141 6.60 -10.49 8.56
CA ILE A 141 7.26 -11.53 9.36
C ILE A 141 8.78 -11.42 9.16
N GLY A 142 9.54 -11.81 10.19
CA GLY A 142 11.00 -11.68 10.17
C GLY A 142 11.41 -10.22 10.31
N ASP A 143 12.40 -9.77 9.55
CA ASP A 143 12.88 -8.39 9.55
C ASP A 143 11.93 -7.41 8.85
N LEU A 144 10.83 -7.94 8.26
CA LEU A 144 9.76 -7.16 7.63
C LEU A 144 8.58 -6.89 8.58
N ARG A 145 8.71 -7.22 9.86
CA ARG A 145 7.69 -6.90 10.88
C ARG A 145 7.49 -5.38 10.99
N GLY A 146 6.24 -4.92 11.08
CA GLY A 146 5.88 -3.51 11.08
C GLY A 146 5.94 -2.83 9.72
N MET A 147 6.16 -3.59 8.62
CA MET A 147 6.15 -3.04 7.28
C MET A 147 4.77 -2.52 6.89
N SER A 148 4.74 -1.32 6.35
CA SER A 148 3.59 -0.69 5.70
C SER A 148 4.02 -0.14 4.33
N GLY A 149 3.09 0.01 3.40
CA GLY A 149 3.45 0.56 2.09
C GLY A 149 2.32 0.50 1.07
N GLU A 150 2.50 1.28 0.01
CA GLU A 150 1.60 1.36 -1.14
C GLU A 150 2.42 1.46 -2.43
N GLY A 151 1.86 0.96 -3.51
CA GLY A 151 2.55 0.97 -4.79
C GLY A 151 1.69 0.50 -5.94
N GLY A 152 2.33 0.02 -7.00
CA GLY A 152 1.61 -0.48 -8.14
C GLY A 152 2.49 -0.91 -9.30
N PHE A 153 1.83 -1.40 -10.33
CA PHE A 153 2.46 -1.76 -11.60
C PHE A 153 1.47 -1.73 -12.76
N GLU A 154 2.02 -1.63 -13.95
CA GLU A 154 1.32 -1.95 -15.19
C GLU A 154 2.00 -3.17 -15.85
N ALA A 155 1.20 -4.17 -16.22
CA ALA A 155 1.69 -5.38 -16.89
C ALA A 155 1.00 -5.52 -18.25
N GLY A 156 1.79 -5.39 -19.30
CA GLY A 156 1.37 -5.58 -20.69
C GLY A 156 1.77 -6.95 -21.24
N HIS A 157 2.21 -6.98 -22.50
CA HIS A 157 2.44 -8.23 -23.22
C HIS A 157 3.80 -8.90 -22.94
N GLN A 158 4.79 -8.16 -22.42
CA GLN A 158 6.16 -8.70 -22.31
C GLN A 158 6.74 -8.51 -20.91
N PRO A 159 7.09 -9.61 -20.20
CA PRO A 159 7.86 -9.57 -18.97
C PRO A 159 9.34 -9.26 -19.25
N PRO A 160 10.13 -8.83 -18.25
CA PRO A 160 9.72 -8.62 -16.87
C PRO A 160 8.91 -7.33 -16.69
N TYR A 161 7.96 -7.32 -15.75
CA TYR A 161 7.11 -6.17 -15.45
C TYR A 161 7.70 -5.35 -14.31
N ALA A 162 7.82 -4.04 -14.51
CA ALA A 162 8.31 -3.14 -13.48
C ALA A 162 7.22 -2.84 -12.44
N MET A 163 7.62 -2.75 -11.17
CA MET A 163 6.77 -2.30 -10.07
C MET A 163 7.50 -1.35 -9.14
N THR A 164 6.74 -0.54 -8.42
CA THR A 164 7.24 0.30 -7.34
C THR A 164 6.43 0.06 -6.07
N LEU A 165 7.09 0.20 -4.91
CA LEU A 165 6.47 0.13 -3.60
C LEU A 165 7.11 1.18 -2.69
N ASP A 166 6.33 2.18 -2.28
CA ASP A 166 6.73 3.14 -1.25
C ASP A 166 6.43 2.51 0.11
N TYR A 167 7.47 2.21 0.89
CA TYR A 167 7.34 1.44 2.12
C TYR A 167 8.05 2.08 3.31
N GLY A 168 7.62 1.73 4.51
CA GLY A 168 8.23 2.11 5.79
C GLY A 168 8.01 1.04 6.83
N PHE A 169 8.58 1.26 8.03
CA PHE A 169 8.44 0.38 9.18
C PHE A 169 7.99 1.21 10.40
N GLU A 170 7.05 0.65 11.15
CA GLU A 170 6.60 1.17 12.44
C GLU A 170 7.33 0.49 13.59
#